data_74f699c9b65ce30fa4020057d8a9723d
#
_entry.id   74f699c9b65ce30fa4020057d8a9723d
#
_cell.length_a   1.000
_cell.length_b   1.000
_cell.length_c   1.000
_cell.angle_alpha   90.00
_cell.angle_beta   90.00
_cell.angle_gamma   90.00
#
_symmetry.space_group_name_H-M   'P 1'
#
loop_
_entity.id
_entity.type
_entity.pdbx_description
1 polymer ?
#
loop_
_entity_poly.entity_id
_entity_poly.type
_entity_poly.pdbx_seq_one_letter_code
_entity_poly.pdbx_strand_id
1 'polypeptide(L)'
;MSFWITHAAYTLTEEIPASPNQVRDFYVDLDNIKIVHPLVVSVQTTSRGQTSDGYQQTYRVRDRIPLGPLAIRITYWARVEVAGHGDVLTEARQFPRVRLNGTVTFEPIDSGTRLTERLQIAAPRLLAAMTQREAVDAHVAMLAGIRSHFQALSAQ
;
A
#
# COMPACT_ATOMS: atom_id res chain seq x y z
N MET A 1 -5.02 25.32 -5.47
CA MET A 1 -5.74 25.34 -6.73
C MET A 1 -5.62 23.98 -7.41
N SER A 2 -6.75 23.44 -7.83
CA SER A 2 -6.82 22.05 -8.33
C SER A 2 -6.04 21.81 -9.62
N PHE A 3 -5.88 22.81 -10.47
CA PHE A 3 -5.18 22.65 -11.75
C PHE A 3 -3.66 22.43 -11.63
N TRP A 4 -3.10 22.65 -10.47
CA TRP A 4 -1.70 22.35 -10.18
C TRP A 4 -1.49 20.90 -9.71
N ILE A 5 -2.57 20.21 -9.36
CA ILE A 5 -2.55 18.84 -8.90
C ILE A 5 -3.08 17.94 -10.00
N THR A 6 -2.32 16.93 -10.35
CA THR A 6 -2.70 15.89 -11.31
C THR A 6 -3.24 14.68 -10.55
N HIS A 7 -4.35 14.12 -11.03
CA HIS A 7 -4.99 12.94 -10.46
C HIS A 7 -4.90 11.77 -11.43
N ALA A 8 -4.61 10.59 -10.89
CA ALA A 8 -4.59 9.35 -11.66
C ALA A 8 -5.16 8.21 -10.82
N ALA A 9 -5.71 7.21 -11.49
CA ALA A 9 -6.27 6.03 -10.86
C ALA A 9 -5.72 4.76 -11.52
N TYR A 10 -5.40 3.77 -10.69
CA TYR A 10 -4.85 2.48 -11.12
C TYR A 10 -5.56 1.35 -10.39
N THR A 11 -5.70 0.22 -11.05
CA THR A 11 -6.20 -1.02 -10.43
C THR A 11 -5.15 -2.10 -10.58
N LEU A 12 -4.72 -2.66 -9.47
CA LEU A 12 -3.73 -3.73 -9.41
C LEU A 12 -4.38 -4.97 -8.81
N THR A 13 -4.07 -6.14 -9.35
CA THR A 13 -4.66 -7.40 -8.91
C THR A 13 -3.57 -8.45 -8.80
N GLU A 14 -3.66 -9.28 -7.75
CA GLU A 14 -2.77 -10.42 -7.57
C GLU A 14 -3.56 -11.60 -6.98
N GLU A 15 -3.23 -12.82 -7.40
CA GLU A 15 -3.79 -14.03 -6.81
C GLU A 15 -2.79 -14.62 -5.82
N ILE A 16 -3.25 -14.88 -4.60
CA ILE A 16 -2.39 -15.24 -3.48
C ILE A 16 -2.88 -16.55 -2.88
N PRO A 17 -1.99 -17.56 -2.70
CA PRO A 17 -2.37 -18.90 -2.22
C PRO A 17 -2.53 -18.92 -0.69
N ALA A 18 -3.48 -18.15 -0.18
CA ALA A 18 -3.83 -18.10 1.22
C ALA A 18 -5.27 -17.57 1.35
N SER A 19 -5.89 -17.80 2.50
CA SER A 19 -7.26 -17.35 2.74
C SER A 19 -7.35 -15.81 2.77
N PRO A 20 -8.53 -15.22 2.47
CA PRO A 20 -8.70 -13.77 2.55
C PRO A 20 -8.30 -13.17 3.89
N ASN A 21 -8.62 -13.83 4.99
CA ASN A 21 -8.25 -13.34 6.32
C ASN A 21 -6.73 -13.32 6.52
N GLN A 22 -6.03 -14.36 6.08
CA GLN A 22 -4.57 -14.42 6.18
C GLN A 22 -3.90 -13.35 5.35
N VAL A 23 -4.38 -13.14 4.12
CA VAL A 23 -3.82 -12.13 3.22
C VAL A 23 -4.08 -10.73 3.77
N ARG A 24 -5.31 -10.47 4.24
CA ARG A 24 -5.66 -9.18 4.85
C ARG A 24 -4.81 -8.90 6.09
N ASP A 25 -4.68 -9.87 7.00
CA ASP A 25 -3.90 -9.69 8.23
C ASP A 25 -2.43 -9.38 7.92
N PHE A 26 -1.89 -9.98 6.89
CA PHE A 26 -0.54 -9.65 6.41
C PHE A 26 -0.49 -8.21 5.85
N TYR A 27 -1.47 -7.85 5.03
CA TYR A 27 -1.48 -6.56 4.33
C TYR A 27 -1.59 -5.37 5.29
N VAL A 28 -2.41 -5.48 6.34
CA VAL A 28 -2.67 -4.35 7.25
C VAL A 28 -1.54 -4.10 8.24
N ASP A 29 -0.62 -5.03 8.40
CA ASP A 29 0.55 -4.87 9.26
C ASP A 29 1.71 -4.32 8.42
N LEU A 30 2.01 -3.04 8.58
CA LEU A 30 3.06 -2.41 7.79
C LEU A 30 4.46 -2.92 8.11
N ASP A 31 4.67 -3.58 9.24
CA ASP A 31 5.93 -4.30 9.48
C ASP A 31 6.12 -5.47 8.51
N ASN A 32 5.02 -6.13 8.10
CA ASN A 32 5.05 -7.11 7.01
C ASN A 32 5.26 -6.43 5.67
N ILE A 33 4.58 -5.31 5.44
CA ILE A 33 4.70 -4.56 4.17
C ILE A 33 6.13 -4.06 3.97
N LYS A 34 6.81 -3.67 5.02
CA LYS A 34 8.22 -3.29 4.96
C LYS A 34 9.09 -4.36 4.29
N ILE A 35 8.76 -5.63 4.48
CA ILE A 35 9.53 -6.74 3.92
C ILE A 35 9.33 -6.87 2.41
N VAL A 36 8.14 -6.58 1.92
CA VAL A 36 7.75 -6.80 0.52
C VAL A 36 7.69 -5.52 -0.32
N HIS A 37 7.60 -4.35 0.30
CA HIS A 37 7.55 -3.08 -0.42
C HIS A 37 8.97 -2.57 -0.68
N PRO A 38 9.35 -2.38 -1.96
CA PRO A 38 10.76 -2.13 -2.30
C PRO A 38 11.31 -0.78 -1.84
N LEU A 39 10.45 0.20 -1.57
CA LEU A 39 10.87 1.55 -1.18
C LEU A 39 10.89 1.75 0.34
N VAL A 40 10.14 0.96 1.09
CA VAL A 40 9.97 1.17 2.54
C VAL A 40 11.22 0.73 3.29
N VAL A 41 11.81 1.65 4.05
CA VAL A 41 13.01 1.40 4.87
C VAL A 41 12.64 1.16 6.32
N SER A 42 11.70 1.95 6.87
CA SER A 42 11.28 1.80 8.25
C SER A 42 9.80 2.17 8.44
N VAL A 43 9.18 1.54 9.43
CA VAL A 43 7.78 1.75 9.79
C VAL A 43 7.69 1.89 11.30
N GLN A 44 6.97 2.91 11.77
CA GLN A 44 6.68 3.11 13.18
C GLN A 44 5.18 3.31 13.36
N THR A 45 4.56 2.47 14.18
CA THR A 45 3.16 2.65 14.56
C THR A 45 3.04 3.84 15.51
N THR A 46 2.21 4.81 15.18
CA THR A 46 2.03 6.02 15.98
C THR A 46 0.72 6.04 16.75
N SER A 47 -0.32 5.41 16.21
CA SER A 47 -1.59 5.29 16.92
C SER A 47 -2.39 4.10 16.41
N ARG A 48 -3.30 3.64 17.25
CA ARG A 48 -4.27 2.60 16.93
C ARG A 48 -5.58 2.94 17.61
N GLY A 49 -6.69 2.81 16.88
CA GLY A 49 -8.01 3.11 17.41
C GLY A 49 -9.07 2.25 16.76
N GLN A 50 -10.24 2.21 17.40
CA GLN A 50 -11.40 1.54 16.84
C GLN A 50 -12.28 2.52 16.09
N THR A 51 -12.90 2.04 15.01
CA THR A 51 -13.91 2.78 14.25
C THR A 51 -15.29 2.20 14.54
N SER A 52 -16.33 2.73 13.89
CA SER A 52 -17.71 2.27 14.13
C SER A 52 -17.91 0.77 13.84
N ASP A 53 -17.16 0.21 12.90
CA ASP A 53 -17.33 -1.19 12.46
C ASP A 53 -16.02 -1.96 12.33
N GLY A 54 -14.90 -1.36 12.70
CA GLY A 54 -13.58 -2.00 12.56
C GLY A 54 -12.51 -1.27 13.36
N TYR A 55 -11.33 -1.10 12.78
CA TYR A 55 -10.24 -0.40 13.44
C TYR A 55 -9.38 0.36 12.44
N GLN A 56 -8.55 1.27 12.95
CA GLN A 56 -7.57 2.00 12.15
C GLN A 56 -6.23 2.06 12.86
N GLN A 57 -5.18 2.14 12.08
CA GLN A 57 -3.82 2.35 12.56
C GLN A 57 -3.16 3.46 11.74
N THR A 58 -2.36 4.28 12.41
CA THR A 58 -1.56 5.31 11.77
C THR A 58 -0.09 4.99 11.96
N TYR A 59 0.66 5.17 10.88
CA TYR A 59 2.08 4.85 10.83
C TYR A 59 2.88 6.04 10.35
N ARG A 60 4.10 6.12 10.82
CA ARG A 60 5.14 6.97 10.25
C ARG A 60 6.05 6.08 9.43
N VAL A 61 6.15 6.37 8.13
CA VAL A 61 6.88 5.52 7.18
C VAL A 61 8.03 6.31 6.58
N ARG A 62 9.17 5.66 6.44
CA ARG A 62 10.32 6.20 5.74
C ARG A 62 10.59 5.36 4.50
N ASP A 63 10.67 6.05 3.37
CA ASP A 63 10.99 5.45 2.09
C ASP A 63 12.35 5.93 1.60
N ARG A 64 12.97 5.10 0.78
CA ARG A 64 14.15 5.47 0.00
C ARG A 64 13.82 5.29 -1.47
N ILE A 65 13.78 6.42 -2.19
CA ILE A 65 13.42 6.43 -3.61
C ILE A 65 14.69 6.61 -4.43
N PRO A 66 15.09 5.63 -5.28
CA PRO A 66 16.26 5.78 -6.13
C PRO A 66 16.00 6.78 -7.26
N LEU A 67 16.95 7.69 -7.48
CA LEU A 67 16.95 8.67 -8.57
C LEU A 67 18.31 8.60 -9.27
N GLY A 68 18.45 7.69 -10.25
CA GLY A 68 19.73 7.45 -10.89
C GLY A 68 20.80 7.03 -9.87
N PRO A 69 21.96 7.73 -9.82
CA PRO A 69 23.02 7.40 -8.85
C PRO A 69 22.70 7.90 -7.43
N LEU A 70 21.65 8.69 -7.25
CA LEU A 70 21.26 9.28 -5.97
C LEU A 70 20.01 8.59 -5.43
N ALA A 71 19.74 8.81 -4.15
CA ALA A 71 18.51 8.36 -3.52
C ALA A 71 17.94 9.48 -2.66
N ILE A 72 16.61 9.61 -2.67
CA ILE A 72 15.89 10.55 -1.82
C ILE A 72 15.25 9.77 -0.68
N ARG A 73 15.40 10.27 0.54
CA ARG A 73 14.73 9.75 1.72
C ARG A 73 13.51 10.60 2.01
N ILE A 74 12.37 9.94 2.17
CA ILE A 74 11.08 10.59 2.37
C ILE A 74 10.43 10.01 3.61
N THR A 75 9.85 10.89 4.42
CA THR A 75 9.03 10.49 5.56
C THR A 75 7.60 10.93 5.29
N TYR A 76 6.64 10.02 5.51
CA TYR A 76 5.24 10.32 5.32
C TYR A 76 4.37 9.62 6.37
N TRP A 77 3.13 10.05 6.46
CA TRP A 77 2.12 9.45 7.31
C TRP A 77 1.23 8.53 6.49
N ALA A 78 1.00 7.34 7.01
CA ALA A 78 0.10 6.38 6.40
C ALA A 78 -0.97 5.98 7.41
N ARG A 79 -2.21 5.90 6.94
CA ARG A 79 -3.34 5.40 7.72
C ARG A 79 -3.92 4.18 7.03
N VAL A 80 -4.16 3.14 7.81
CA VAL A 80 -4.81 1.91 7.37
C VAL A 80 -6.08 1.75 8.19
N GLU A 81 -7.22 1.65 7.52
CA GLU A 81 -8.52 1.44 8.15
C GLU A 81 -9.10 0.13 7.64
N VAL A 82 -9.48 -0.74 8.57
CA VAL A 82 -10.08 -2.04 8.27
C VAL A 82 -11.56 -1.97 8.61
N ALA A 83 -12.40 -2.09 7.59
CA ALA A 83 -13.86 -2.13 7.76
C ALA A 83 -14.32 -3.49 8.29
N GLY A 84 -15.48 -3.52 8.93
CA GLY A 84 -16.04 -4.75 9.51
C GLY A 84 -16.27 -5.85 8.47
N HIS A 85 -16.59 -5.49 7.22
CA HIS A 85 -16.76 -6.45 6.12
C HIS A 85 -15.43 -6.91 5.47
N GLY A 86 -14.30 -6.40 5.95
CA GLY A 86 -12.98 -6.89 5.55
C GLY A 86 -12.24 -6.07 4.50
N ASP A 87 -12.87 -5.06 3.90
CA ASP A 87 -12.16 -4.16 2.99
C ASP A 87 -11.19 -3.25 3.76
N VAL A 88 -10.12 -2.88 3.10
CA VAL A 88 -9.08 -2.04 3.70
C VAL A 88 -8.99 -0.72 2.93
N LEU A 89 -9.04 0.37 3.67
CA LEU A 89 -8.81 1.71 3.14
C LEU A 89 -7.44 2.18 3.57
N THR A 90 -6.66 2.69 2.63
CA THR A 90 -5.33 3.21 2.91
C THR A 90 -5.24 4.67 2.47
N GLU A 91 -4.49 5.46 3.24
CA GLU A 91 -4.18 6.83 2.88
C GLU A 91 -2.73 7.11 3.24
N ALA A 92 -1.98 7.66 2.29
CA ALA A 92 -0.62 8.14 2.52
C ALA A 92 -0.54 9.60 2.09
N ARG A 93 0.08 10.42 2.92
CA ARG A 93 0.28 11.85 2.66
C ARG A 93 1.74 12.21 2.81
N GLN A 94 2.26 12.88 1.80
CA GLN A 94 3.66 13.25 1.70
C GLN A 94 3.80 14.66 1.17
N PHE A 95 4.70 15.44 1.75
CA PHE A 95 5.08 16.74 1.20
C PHE A 95 5.81 16.55 -0.16
N PRO A 96 5.57 17.37 -1.19
CA PRO A 96 4.63 18.48 -1.24
C PRO A 96 3.28 18.10 -1.89
N ARG A 97 2.25 17.93 -1.11
CA ARG A 97 0.87 17.68 -1.59
C ARG A 97 0.69 16.38 -2.38
N VAL A 98 1.50 15.38 -2.10
CA VAL A 98 1.33 14.05 -2.67
C VAL A 98 0.38 13.26 -1.77
N ARG A 99 -0.63 12.63 -2.38
CA ARG A 99 -1.58 11.79 -1.67
C ARG A 99 -1.84 10.52 -2.45
N LEU A 100 -1.76 9.39 -1.76
CA LEU A 100 -2.19 8.11 -2.25
C LEU A 100 -3.37 7.64 -1.41
N ASN A 101 -4.49 7.34 -2.06
CA ASN A 101 -5.63 6.68 -1.43
C ASN A 101 -5.80 5.32 -2.08
N GLY A 102 -5.99 4.30 -1.26
CA GLY A 102 -6.20 2.93 -1.74
C GLY A 102 -7.45 2.31 -1.14
N THR A 103 -8.12 1.49 -1.94
CA THR A 103 -9.14 0.58 -1.46
C THR A 103 -8.71 -0.82 -1.84
N VAL A 104 -8.63 -1.72 -0.87
CA VAL A 104 -8.14 -3.07 -1.06
C VAL A 104 -9.23 -4.06 -0.72
N THR A 105 -9.53 -4.95 -1.66
CA THR A 105 -10.53 -6.01 -1.46
C THR A 105 -9.86 -7.37 -1.53
N PHE A 106 -10.40 -8.32 -0.78
CA PHE A 106 -9.86 -9.67 -0.63
C PHE A 106 -10.98 -10.67 -0.94
N GLU A 107 -10.99 -11.14 -2.18
CA GLU A 107 -12.06 -12.02 -2.67
C GLU A 107 -11.59 -13.49 -2.64
N PRO A 108 -12.37 -14.40 -2.02
CA PRO A 108 -12.02 -15.81 -2.05
C PRO A 108 -12.16 -16.36 -3.47
N ILE A 109 -11.14 -17.12 -3.90
CA ILE A 109 -11.13 -17.84 -5.17
C ILE A 109 -10.68 -19.28 -4.89
N ASP A 110 -10.81 -20.19 -5.86
CA ASP A 110 -10.46 -21.60 -5.67
C ASP A 110 -9.01 -21.80 -5.23
N SER A 111 -8.08 -20.98 -5.77
CA SER A 111 -6.66 -21.08 -5.46
C SER A 111 -6.23 -20.27 -4.23
N GLY A 112 -7.13 -19.57 -3.56
CA GLY A 112 -6.83 -18.74 -2.40
C GLY A 112 -7.59 -17.43 -2.38
N THR A 113 -6.91 -16.33 -2.62
CA THR A 113 -7.49 -14.97 -2.58
C THR A 113 -7.10 -14.18 -3.82
N ARG A 114 -8.07 -13.49 -4.40
CA ARG A 114 -7.79 -12.39 -5.34
C ARG A 114 -7.75 -11.09 -4.55
N LEU A 115 -6.56 -10.52 -4.44
CA LEU A 115 -6.36 -9.20 -3.85
C LEU A 115 -6.45 -8.16 -4.96
N THR A 116 -7.32 -7.18 -4.80
CA THR A 116 -7.45 -6.07 -5.73
C THR A 116 -7.21 -4.76 -5.00
N GLU A 117 -6.27 -3.98 -5.49
CA GLU A 117 -5.91 -2.68 -4.94
C GLU A 117 -6.27 -1.60 -5.96
N ARG A 118 -7.14 -0.68 -5.55
CA ARG A 118 -7.51 0.48 -6.36
C ARG A 118 -6.83 1.71 -5.78
N LEU A 119 -5.92 2.27 -6.54
CA LEU A 119 -5.10 3.41 -6.13
C LEU A 119 -5.59 4.69 -6.79
N GLN A 120 -5.70 5.75 -5.99
CA GLN A 120 -5.89 7.11 -6.49
C GLN A 120 -4.68 7.93 -6.05
N ILE A 121 -3.99 8.51 -7.01
CA ILE A 121 -2.75 9.24 -6.79
C ILE A 121 -2.98 10.70 -7.16
N ALA A 122 -2.73 11.61 -6.22
CA ALA A 122 -2.75 13.05 -6.44
C ALA A 122 -1.36 13.58 -6.19
N ALA A 123 -0.82 14.35 -7.13
CA ALA A 123 0.53 14.90 -7.01
C ALA A 123 0.63 16.23 -7.76
N PRO A 124 1.53 17.13 -7.33
CA PRO A 124 1.82 18.32 -8.11
C PRO A 124 2.21 17.96 -9.55
N ARG A 125 1.76 18.77 -10.49
CA ARG A 125 1.91 18.50 -11.92
C ARG A 125 3.35 18.15 -12.32
N LEU A 126 4.34 18.87 -11.76
CA LEU A 126 5.74 18.65 -12.09
C LEU A 126 6.29 17.31 -11.55
N LEU A 127 5.65 16.74 -10.52
CA LEU A 127 6.07 15.49 -9.90
C LEU A 127 5.19 14.31 -10.31
N ALA A 128 4.08 14.56 -11.02
CA ALA A 128 3.03 13.57 -11.21
C ALA A 128 3.52 12.30 -11.93
N ALA A 129 4.25 12.45 -13.02
CA ALA A 129 4.72 11.31 -13.80
C ALA A 129 5.66 10.41 -12.98
N MET A 130 6.60 11.02 -12.26
CA MET A 130 7.54 10.29 -11.41
C MET A 130 6.79 9.61 -10.24
N THR A 131 5.92 10.35 -9.57
CA THR A 131 5.15 9.83 -8.43
C THR A 131 4.29 8.65 -8.85
N GLN A 132 3.57 8.75 -9.96
CA GLN A 132 2.73 7.67 -10.48
C GLN A 132 3.57 6.43 -10.79
N ARG A 133 4.67 6.59 -11.51
CA ARG A 133 5.54 5.47 -11.88
C ARG A 133 6.12 4.78 -10.65
N GLU A 134 6.70 5.55 -9.71
CA GLU A 134 7.32 4.98 -8.52
C GLU A 134 6.28 4.28 -7.63
N ALA A 135 5.11 4.89 -7.45
CA ALA A 135 4.05 4.30 -6.64
C ALA A 135 3.50 3.02 -7.26
N VAL A 136 3.18 3.04 -8.56
CA VAL A 136 2.63 1.86 -9.24
C VAL A 136 3.63 0.74 -9.28
N ASP A 137 4.88 1.00 -9.67
CA ASP A 137 5.92 -0.03 -9.73
C ASP A 137 6.18 -0.65 -8.35
N ALA A 138 6.22 0.17 -7.30
CA ALA A 138 6.42 -0.32 -5.95
C ALA A 138 5.24 -1.18 -5.46
N HIS A 139 4.02 -0.78 -5.75
CA HIS A 139 2.83 -1.56 -5.36
C HIS A 139 2.71 -2.86 -6.16
N VAL A 140 3.04 -2.86 -7.45
CA VAL A 140 3.10 -4.10 -8.25
C VAL A 140 4.10 -5.07 -7.63
N ALA A 141 5.30 -4.59 -7.29
CA ALA A 141 6.33 -5.41 -6.65
C ALA A 141 5.89 -5.88 -5.26
N MET A 142 5.22 -5.03 -4.49
CA MET A 142 4.69 -5.37 -3.18
C MET A 142 3.67 -6.52 -3.26
N LEU A 143 2.70 -6.44 -4.17
CA LEU A 143 1.70 -7.49 -4.33
C LEU A 143 2.33 -8.81 -4.77
N ALA A 144 3.30 -8.77 -5.69
CA ALA A 144 4.07 -9.95 -6.09
C ALA A 144 4.86 -10.52 -4.90
N GLY A 145 5.40 -9.67 -4.05
CA GLY A 145 6.11 -10.07 -2.84
C GLY A 145 5.20 -10.77 -1.82
N ILE A 146 3.97 -10.28 -1.66
CA ILE A 146 2.96 -10.94 -0.81
C ILE A 146 2.67 -12.34 -1.33
N ARG A 147 2.45 -12.46 -2.64
CA ARG A 147 2.25 -13.76 -3.27
C ARG A 147 3.41 -14.72 -3.00
N SER A 148 4.63 -14.25 -3.23
CA SER A 148 5.84 -15.05 -3.01
C SER A 148 5.98 -15.50 -1.54
N HIS A 149 5.64 -14.62 -0.61
CA HIS A 149 5.66 -14.94 0.82
C HIS A 149 4.74 -16.13 1.13
N PHE A 150 3.49 -16.10 0.66
CA PHE A 150 2.55 -17.18 0.92
C PHE A 150 2.84 -18.45 0.11
N GLN A 151 3.43 -18.31 -1.09
CA GLN A 151 3.91 -19.48 -1.84
C GLN A 151 5.01 -20.22 -1.07
N ALA A 152 5.95 -19.49 -0.47
CA ALA A 152 7.01 -20.09 0.33
C ALA A 152 6.46 -20.82 1.56
N LEU A 153 5.43 -20.26 2.22
CA LEU A 153 4.78 -20.92 3.36
C LEU A 153 4.06 -22.21 2.94
N SER A 154 3.43 -22.21 1.76
CA SER A 154 2.71 -23.40 1.25
C SER A 154 3.64 -24.53 0.84
N ALA A 155 4.92 -24.24 0.58
CA ALA A 155 5.93 -25.25 0.17
C ALA A 155 6.62 -25.92 1.35
N GLN A 156 6.30 -25.55 2.60
CA GLN A 156 6.88 -26.12 3.82
C GLN A 156 6.11 -27.33 4.32
#